data_e3468bd8200ad0d6c72905aac1f22035
#
_entry.id   e3468bd8200ad0d6c72905aac1f22035
#
_cell.length_a   1.000
_cell.length_b   1.000
_cell.length_c   1.000
_cell.angle_alpha   90.00
_cell.angle_beta   90.00
_cell.angle_gamma   90.00
#
_symmetry.space_group_name_H-M   'P 1'
#
loop_
_entity.id
_entity.type
_entity.pdbx_description
1 polymer ?
#
loop_
_entity_poly.entity_id
_entity_poly.type
_entity_poly.pdbx_seq_one_letter_code
_entity_poly.pdbx_strand_id
1 'polypeptide(L)'
;DTPWHIRDEGIYSLEKGKTHYTSNAGLKELKVEIDHYLDRHYGVSYDPDHEIMVTIGGSEAIDAAMRAMLDPGDEVLIPQPSYVSYVPCAVLAGGVPVIIELKAENEFRLTPEALEAAITPKTKLLVMPFPNNPTGAIMEKKDLEKIADIVREHDLYVISDEIYSELTYLERHVTIASLQGMRDRTIVINGFSKSHAMTGWRLGYACGPRIIIEQMLKIHQF
;
A
#
# COMPACT_ATOMS: atom_id res chain seq x y z
N ASP A 1 -8.70 20.78 -7.80
CA ASP A 1 -9.13 21.17 -6.44
C ASP A 1 -9.96 20.03 -5.83
N THR A 2 -9.84 19.85 -4.51
CA THR A 2 -10.72 18.94 -3.76
C THR A 2 -12.19 19.31 -4.02
N PRO A 3 -13.07 18.34 -4.35
CA PRO A 3 -14.48 18.58 -4.60
C PRO A 3 -15.17 19.37 -3.48
N TRP A 4 -16.09 20.26 -3.83
CA TRP A 4 -16.70 21.18 -2.87
C TRP A 4 -17.40 20.48 -1.70
N HIS A 5 -18.09 19.37 -1.96
CA HIS A 5 -18.80 18.61 -0.92
C HIS A 5 -17.85 18.02 0.13
N ILE A 6 -16.62 17.62 -0.25
CA ILE A 6 -15.61 17.15 0.71
C ILE A 6 -15.09 18.32 1.54
N ARG A 7 -14.86 19.48 0.90
CA ARG A 7 -14.44 20.70 1.63
C ARG A 7 -15.50 21.17 2.61
N ASP A 8 -16.76 21.12 2.20
CA ASP A 8 -17.91 21.53 3.02
C ASP A 8 -18.05 20.64 4.25
N GLU A 9 -17.92 19.33 4.12
CA GLU A 9 -17.89 18.40 5.26
C GLU A 9 -16.71 18.66 6.21
N GLY A 10 -15.54 19.01 5.66
CA GLY A 10 -14.40 19.44 6.46
C GLY A 10 -14.68 20.68 7.29
N ILE A 11 -15.29 21.71 6.68
CA ILE A 11 -15.71 22.95 7.37
C ILE A 11 -16.77 22.61 8.42
N TYR A 12 -17.79 21.84 8.06
CA TYR A 12 -18.85 21.42 8.97
C TYR A 12 -18.32 20.66 10.19
N SER A 13 -17.30 19.81 10.01
CA SER A 13 -16.68 19.08 11.11
C SER A 13 -16.03 20.02 12.14
N LEU A 14 -15.40 21.11 11.68
CA LEU A 14 -14.82 22.14 12.54
C LEU A 14 -15.92 22.93 13.26
N GLU A 15 -16.97 23.33 12.57
CA GLU A 15 -18.12 24.03 13.15
C GLU A 15 -18.83 23.20 14.22
N LYS A 16 -18.84 21.87 14.07
CA LYS A 16 -19.37 20.94 15.07
C LYS A 16 -18.39 20.61 16.21
N GLY A 17 -17.23 21.26 16.24
CA GLY A 17 -16.24 21.06 17.32
C GLY A 17 -15.58 19.67 17.31
N LYS A 18 -15.50 18.98 16.15
CA LYS A 18 -14.78 17.72 16.01
C LYS A 18 -13.27 17.96 15.98
N THR A 19 -12.73 18.50 17.07
CA THR A 19 -11.33 18.95 17.21
C THR A 19 -10.60 18.26 18.36
N HIS A 20 -11.18 17.21 18.91
CA HIS A 20 -10.60 16.43 20.01
C HIS A 20 -9.71 15.31 19.50
N TYR A 21 -8.85 14.79 20.37
CA TYR A 21 -8.08 13.60 20.08
C TYR A 21 -8.99 12.42 19.73
N THR A 22 -8.57 11.66 18.72
CA THR A 22 -9.16 10.37 18.34
C THR A 22 -8.21 9.23 18.67
N SER A 23 -8.59 8.01 18.34
CA SER A 23 -7.63 6.89 18.36
C SER A 23 -6.43 7.18 17.46
N ASN A 24 -5.23 6.83 17.90
CA ASN A 24 -4.03 6.96 17.06
C ASN A 24 -4.13 6.15 15.75
N ALA A 25 -4.86 5.03 15.76
CA ALA A 25 -5.11 4.27 14.55
C ALA A 25 -6.13 4.94 13.59
N GLY A 26 -6.71 6.07 13.97
CA GLY A 26 -7.71 6.81 13.20
C GLY A 26 -9.14 6.63 13.72
N LEU A 27 -10.06 7.43 13.18
CA LEU A 27 -11.49 7.36 13.49
C LEU A 27 -12.06 5.99 13.11
N LYS A 28 -12.82 5.38 14.02
CA LYS A 28 -13.44 4.07 13.80
C LYS A 28 -14.37 4.08 12.59
N GLU A 29 -15.19 5.12 12.47
CA GLU A 29 -16.13 5.28 11.38
C GLU A 29 -15.42 5.32 10.02
N LEU A 30 -14.29 6.01 9.92
CA LEU A 30 -13.49 6.03 8.70
C LEU A 30 -12.92 4.64 8.38
N LYS A 31 -12.42 3.92 9.38
CA LYS A 31 -11.86 2.56 9.19
C LYS A 31 -12.93 1.57 8.74
N VAL A 32 -14.15 1.68 9.27
CA VAL A 32 -15.30 0.88 8.82
C VAL A 32 -15.64 1.17 7.35
N GLU A 33 -15.63 2.44 6.94
CA GLU A 33 -15.88 2.79 5.55
C GLU A 33 -14.74 2.37 4.59
N ILE A 34 -13.49 2.35 5.07
CA ILE A 34 -12.36 1.79 4.32
C ILE A 34 -12.57 0.28 4.08
N ASP A 35 -12.95 -0.49 5.12
CA ASP A 35 -13.27 -1.91 4.98
C ASP A 35 -14.40 -2.14 3.99
N HIS A 36 -15.52 -1.43 4.14
CA HIS A 36 -16.66 -1.49 3.21
C HIS A 36 -16.26 -1.16 1.77
N TYR A 37 -15.35 -0.20 1.58
CA TYR A 37 -14.84 0.14 0.25
C TYR A 37 -14.04 -1.02 -0.35
N LEU A 38 -13.11 -1.61 0.42
CA LEU A 38 -12.26 -2.70 -0.03
C LEU A 38 -13.08 -3.96 -0.33
N ASP A 39 -14.05 -4.28 0.52
CA ASP A 39 -14.95 -5.43 0.30
C ASP A 39 -15.78 -5.24 -0.99
N ARG A 40 -16.45 -4.10 -1.14
CA ARG A 40 -17.28 -3.80 -2.33
C ARG A 40 -16.49 -3.76 -3.63
N HIS A 41 -15.28 -3.22 -3.61
CA HIS A 41 -14.50 -3.00 -4.83
C HIS A 41 -13.60 -4.17 -5.20
N TYR A 42 -13.08 -4.88 -4.22
CA TYR A 42 -12.02 -5.88 -4.41
C TYR A 42 -12.31 -7.23 -3.76
N GLY A 43 -13.39 -7.36 -3.00
CA GLY A 43 -13.75 -8.60 -2.31
C GLY A 43 -12.75 -9.01 -1.23
N VAL A 44 -12.08 -8.03 -0.63
CA VAL A 44 -11.15 -8.24 0.49
C VAL A 44 -11.59 -7.38 1.68
N SER A 45 -11.66 -8.00 2.86
CA SER A 45 -12.13 -7.35 4.09
C SER A 45 -11.07 -7.41 5.18
N TYR A 46 -11.03 -6.37 6.00
CA TYR A 46 -10.10 -6.19 7.11
C TYR A 46 -10.84 -5.76 8.37
N ASP A 47 -10.44 -6.28 9.53
CA ASP A 47 -11.01 -5.84 10.80
C ASP A 47 -10.68 -4.34 11.05
N PRO A 48 -11.70 -3.46 11.12
CA PRO A 48 -11.46 -2.03 11.35
C PRO A 48 -10.75 -1.72 12.67
N ASP A 49 -10.88 -2.57 13.67
CA ASP A 49 -10.27 -2.33 14.98
C ASP A 49 -8.78 -2.70 15.02
N HIS A 50 -8.34 -3.71 14.24
CA HIS A 50 -7.00 -4.28 14.37
C HIS A 50 -6.18 -4.37 13.08
N GLU A 51 -6.81 -4.26 11.91
CA GLU A 51 -6.16 -4.49 10.62
C GLU A 51 -6.16 -3.27 9.71
N ILE A 52 -6.65 -2.11 10.19
CA ILE A 52 -6.67 -0.84 9.46
C ILE A 52 -6.06 0.26 10.31
N MET A 53 -5.12 1.00 9.72
CA MET A 53 -4.48 2.17 10.32
C MET A 53 -4.55 3.36 9.36
N VAL A 54 -5.05 4.49 9.83
CA VAL A 54 -5.04 5.77 9.10
C VAL A 54 -3.69 6.45 9.29
N THR A 55 -3.15 7.04 8.23
CA THR A 55 -1.80 7.61 8.20
C THR A 55 -1.77 9.02 7.59
N ILE A 56 -0.66 9.73 7.79
CA ILE A 56 -0.39 11.06 7.17
C ILE A 56 0.02 10.85 5.71
N GLY A 57 -0.94 10.41 4.88
CA GLY A 57 -0.76 10.00 3.50
C GLY A 57 -0.09 8.62 3.35
N GLY A 58 -0.09 8.11 2.12
CA GLY A 58 0.51 6.80 1.82
C GLY A 58 2.01 6.71 2.09
N SER A 59 2.73 7.83 2.05
CA SER A 59 4.19 7.85 2.29
C SER A 59 4.55 7.43 3.71
N GLU A 60 3.78 7.87 4.72
CA GLU A 60 3.97 7.40 6.09
C GLU A 60 3.65 5.92 6.22
N ALA A 61 2.58 5.45 5.58
CA ALA A 61 2.23 4.03 5.58
C ALA A 61 3.35 3.15 5.03
N ILE A 62 4.02 3.59 3.95
CA ILE A 62 5.18 2.89 3.36
C ILE A 62 6.34 2.84 4.36
N ASP A 63 6.72 3.98 4.95
CA ASP A 63 7.83 4.07 5.90
C ASP A 63 7.55 3.23 7.16
N ALA A 64 6.36 3.35 7.74
CA ALA A 64 5.95 2.59 8.91
C ALA A 64 5.92 1.08 8.63
N ALA A 65 5.44 0.64 7.45
CA ALA A 65 5.43 -0.76 7.06
C ALA A 65 6.86 -1.33 6.96
N MET A 66 7.76 -0.63 6.26
CA MET A 66 9.14 -1.07 6.12
C MET A 66 9.85 -1.15 7.48
N ARG A 67 9.70 -0.13 8.34
CA ARG A 67 10.29 -0.14 9.70
C ARG A 67 9.71 -1.23 10.61
N ALA A 68 8.44 -1.59 10.43
CA ALA A 68 7.79 -2.64 11.21
C ALA A 68 8.22 -4.05 10.80
N MET A 69 8.65 -4.22 9.55
CA MET A 69 8.84 -5.55 8.95
C MET A 69 10.30 -5.93 8.72
N LEU A 70 11.22 -4.95 8.57
CA LEU A 70 12.59 -5.21 8.19
C LEU A 70 13.53 -5.28 9.39
N ASP A 71 14.39 -6.29 9.38
CA ASP A 71 15.59 -6.36 10.20
C ASP A 71 16.81 -5.93 9.39
N PRO A 72 17.91 -5.50 10.04
CA PRO A 72 19.13 -5.11 9.33
C PRO A 72 19.66 -6.22 8.42
N GLY A 73 19.75 -5.92 7.12
CA GLY A 73 20.21 -6.83 6.09
C GLY A 73 19.14 -7.61 5.34
N ASP A 74 17.88 -7.50 5.72
CA ASP A 74 16.75 -8.02 4.92
C ASP A 74 16.70 -7.31 3.58
N GLU A 75 16.48 -8.06 2.49
CA GLU A 75 16.36 -7.52 1.16
C GLU A 75 14.92 -7.15 0.81
N VAL A 76 14.79 -5.99 0.17
CA VAL A 76 13.51 -5.45 -0.32
C VAL A 76 13.58 -5.34 -1.83
N LEU A 77 12.75 -6.09 -2.54
CA LEU A 77 12.62 -6.01 -3.98
C LEU A 77 11.81 -4.79 -4.38
N ILE A 78 12.40 -3.91 -5.17
CA ILE A 78 11.79 -2.63 -5.58
C ILE A 78 11.81 -2.52 -7.11
N PRO A 79 10.67 -2.72 -7.79
CA PRO A 79 10.54 -2.46 -9.22
C PRO A 79 10.80 -0.99 -9.55
N GLN A 80 11.59 -0.71 -10.59
CA GLN A 80 11.90 0.65 -11.07
C GLN A 80 11.79 0.73 -12.60
N PRO A 81 11.36 1.89 -13.18
CA PRO A 81 11.08 3.16 -12.49
C PRO A 81 9.84 3.12 -11.60
N SER A 82 9.92 3.75 -10.44
CA SER A 82 8.81 3.85 -9.49
C SER A 82 8.96 5.07 -8.58
N TYR A 83 8.04 5.25 -7.64
CA TYR A 83 8.05 6.37 -6.72
C TYR A 83 9.35 6.41 -5.91
N VAL A 84 9.96 7.59 -5.86
CA VAL A 84 11.32 7.81 -5.35
C VAL A 84 11.54 7.46 -3.88
N SER A 85 10.48 7.36 -3.08
CA SER A 85 10.60 7.14 -1.63
C SER A 85 10.82 5.67 -1.24
N TYR A 86 10.56 4.69 -2.09
CA TYR A 86 10.70 3.28 -1.68
C TYR A 86 12.12 2.92 -1.28
N VAL A 87 13.11 3.31 -2.09
CA VAL A 87 14.53 3.04 -1.81
C VAL A 87 15.00 3.72 -0.52
N PRO A 88 14.78 5.03 -0.32
CA PRO A 88 15.13 5.66 0.95
C PRO A 88 14.44 5.04 2.17
N CYS A 89 13.15 4.69 2.08
CA CYS A 89 12.43 4.05 3.19
C CYS A 89 13.04 2.69 3.55
N ALA A 90 13.39 1.87 2.54
CA ALA A 90 14.06 0.59 2.78
C ALA A 90 15.41 0.77 3.49
N VAL A 91 16.23 1.70 3.02
CA VAL A 91 17.55 2.00 3.63
C VAL A 91 17.41 2.52 5.06
N LEU A 92 16.49 3.47 5.29
CA LEU A 92 16.23 4.03 6.62
C LEU A 92 15.64 3.03 7.61
N ALA A 93 14.99 1.99 7.11
CA ALA A 93 14.51 0.86 7.90
C ALA A 93 15.61 -0.20 8.18
N GLY A 94 16.82 -0.03 7.64
CA GLY A 94 17.92 -0.99 7.79
C GLY A 94 17.93 -2.10 6.74
N GLY A 95 16.99 -2.09 5.80
CA GLY A 95 16.91 -3.05 4.71
C GLY A 95 17.87 -2.76 3.57
N VAL A 96 18.07 -3.73 2.71
CA VAL A 96 18.89 -3.64 1.50
C VAL A 96 17.97 -3.60 0.27
N PRO A 97 17.86 -2.45 -0.43
CA PRO A 97 17.05 -2.38 -1.63
C PRO A 97 17.69 -3.18 -2.78
N VAL A 98 16.93 -4.08 -3.38
CA VAL A 98 17.27 -4.83 -4.58
C VAL A 98 16.37 -4.35 -5.72
N ILE A 99 16.96 -3.73 -6.72
CA ILE A 99 16.22 -3.10 -7.81
C ILE A 99 15.87 -4.13 -8.89
N ILE A 100 14.59 -4.18 -9.27
CA ILE A 100 14.11 -4.91 -10.43
C ILE A 100 13.81 -3.91 -11.55
N GLU A 101 14.56 -3.97 -12.65
CA GLU A 101 14.34 -3.08 -13.78
C GLU A 101 13.06 -3.44 -14.54
N LEU A 102 12.11 -2.50 -14.59
CA LEU A 102 10.92 -2.61 -15.41
C LEU A 102 11.22 -2.11 -16.82
N LYS A 103 10.92 -2.92 -17.83
CA LYS A 103 11.30 -2.64 -19.20
C LYS A 103 10.11 -2.16 -20.04
N ALA A 104 10.37 -1.21 -20.94
CA ALA A 104 9.36 -0.68 -21.86
C ALA A 104 8.77 -1.76 -22.78
N GLU A 105 9.53 -2.76 -23.15
CA GLU A 105 9.08 -3.92 -23.95
C GLU A 105 8.00 -4.74 -23.25
N ASN A 106 7.95 -4.70 -21.91
CA ASN A 106 6.93 -5.33 -21.07
C ASN A 106 5.91 -4.29 -20.54
N GLU A 107 5.77 -3.15 -21.19
CA GLU A 107 4.90 -2.05 -20.78
C GLU A 107 5.16 -1.59 -19.33
N PHE A 108 6.41 -1.70 -18.86
CA PHE A 108 6.82 -1.43 -17.49
C PHE A 108 6.07 -2.25 -16.42
N ARG A 109 5.62 -3.45 -16.77
CA ARG A 109 5.03 -4.42 -15.84
C ARG A 109 6.13 -5.24 -15.16
N LEU A 110 5.88 -5.68 -13.93
CA LEU A 110 6.73 -6.66 -13.26
C LEU A 110 6.44 -8.06 -13.85
N THR A 111 7.45 -8.68 -14.45
CA THR A 111 7.30 -10.04 -14.97
C THR A 111 7.69 -11.07 -13.93
N PRO A 112 7.07 -12.29 -13.95
CA PRO A 112 7.44 -13.39 -13.07
C PRO A 112 8.93 -13.73 -13.12
N GLU A 113 9.51 -13.75 -14.33
CA GLU A 113 10.91 -14.09 -14.57
C GLU A 113 11.86 -13.05 -13.92
N ALA A 114 11.50 -11.77 -14.01
CA ALA A 114 12.29 -10.70 -13.40
C ALA A 114 12.21 -10.75 -11.86
N LEU A 115 11.03 -11.07 -11.32
CA LEU A 115 10.86 -11.28 -9.88
C LEU A 115 11.70 -12.46 -9.39
N GLU A 116 11.53 -13.64 -10.01
CA GLU A 116 12.24 -14.86 -9.62
C GLU A 116 13.76 -14.70 -9.64
N ALA A 117 14.28 -14.04 -10.67
CA ALA A 117 15.71 -13.79 -10.83
C ALA A 117 16.31 -12.85 -9.75
N ALA A 118 15.48 -12.05 -9.09
CA ALA A 118 15.92 -11.10 -8.07
C ALA A 118 15.86 -11.67 -6.63
N ILE A 119 15.17 -12.80 -6.43
CA ILE A 119 14.99 -13.39 -5.11
C ILE A 119 16.28 -14.07 -4.62
N THR A 120 16.62 -13.82 -3.36
CA THR A 120 17.72 -14.48 -2.64
C THR A 120 17.22 -15.02 -1.30
N PRO A 121 18.00 -15.82 -0.58
CA PRO A 121 17.63 -16.28 0.77
C PRO A 121 17.45 -15.14 1.81
N LYS A 122 17.84 -13.90 1.47
CA LYS A 122 17.67 -12.72 2.32
C LYS A 122 16.45 -11.89 1.95
N THR A 123 15.81 -12.20 0.84
CA THR A 123 14.63 -11.48 0.37
C THR A 123 13.47 -11.69 1.33
N LYS A 124 12.90 -10.59 1.83
CA LYS A 124 11.78 -10.61 2.76
C LYS A 124 10.55 -9.90 2.22
N LEU A 125 10.76 -8.84 1.46
CA LEU A 125 9.69 -7.92 1.09
C LEU A 125 9.73 -7.58 -0.41
N LEU A 126 8.56 -7.60 -1.05
CA LEU A 126 8.34 -7.09 -2.40
C LEU A 126 7.48 -5.82 -2.32
N VAL A 127 7.91 -4.74 -2.96
CA VAL A 127 7.08 -3.56 -3.21
C VAL A 127 6.34 -3.74 -4.53
N MET A 128 5.02 -3.62 -4.52
CA MET A 128 4.14 -3.66 -5.69
C MET A 128 3.54 -2.27 -5.93
N PRO A 129 4.21 -1.41 -6.74
CA PRO A 129 3.81 -0.01 -6.92
C PRO A 129 2.87 0.13 -8.13
N PHE A 130 1.73 -0.53 -8.14
CA PHE A 130 0.81 -0.52 -9.28
C PHE A 130 -0.62 -0.14 -8.87
N PRO A 131 -1.28 0.77 -9.64
CA PRO A 131 -0.81 1.47 -10.86
C PRO A 131 0.42 2.35 -10.59
N ASN A 132 1.38 2.31 -11.50
CA ASN A 132 2.73 2.81 -11.27
C ASN A 132 2.87 4.32 -11.51
N ASN A 133 3.62 4.99 -10.66
CA ASN A 133 4.16 6.32 -10.88
C ASN A 133 5.68 6.19 -11.09
N PRO A 134 6.26 6.55 -12.28
CA PRO A 134 5.72 7.53 -13.25
C PRO A 134 5.11 6.91 -14.52
N THR A 135 5.17 5.60 -14.74
CA THR A 135 4.88 5.00 -16.04
C THR A 135 3.40 4.88 -16.39
N GLY A 136 2.53 4.87 -15.35
CA GLY A 136 1.12 4.56 -15.52
C GLY A 136 0.82 3.07 -15.78
N ALA A 137 1.83 2.21 -15.69
CA ALA A 137 1.66 0.76 -15.87
C ALA A 137 0.69 0.18 -14.84
N ILE A 138 -0.12 -0.76 -15.28
CA ILE A 138 -1.02 -1.56 -14.45
C ILE A 138 -0.64 -3.03 -14.55
N MET A 139 -1.02 -3.83 -13.56
CA MET A 139 -0.85 -5.28 -13.60
C MET A 139 -2.19 -5.95 -13.92
N GLU A 140 -2.20 -6.85 -14.88
CA GLU A 140 -3.36 -7.68 -15.18
C GLU A 140 -3.50 -8.80 -14.13
N LYS A 141 -4.74 -9.25 -13.91
CA LYS A 141 -5.01 -10.31 -12.93
C LYS A 141 -4.18 -11.57 -13.17
N LYS A 142 -4.04 -12.00 -14.44
CA LYS A 142 -3.26 -13.19 -14.83
C LYS A 142 -1.77 -13.08 -14.46
N ASP A 143 -1.21 -11.84 -14.50
CA ASP A 143 0.19 -11.59 -14.14
C ASP A 143 0.34 -11.52 -12.63
N LEU A 144 -0.62 -10.88 -11.94
CA LEU A 144 -0.67 -10.87 -10.47
C LEU A 144 -0.80 -12.28 -9.88
N GLU A 145 -1.55 -13.20 -10.51
CA GLU A 145 -1.67 -14.59 -10.08
C GLU A 145 -0.31 -15.30 -10.10
N LYS A 146 0.50 -15.11 -11.15
CA LYS A 146 1.85 -15.66 -11.24
C LYS A 146 2.81 -15.05 -10.21
N ILE A 147 2.74 -13.72 -10.02
CA ILE A 147 3.51 -13.04 -8.98
C ILE A 147 3.13 -13.57 -7.59
N ALA A 148 1.83 -13.77 -7.33
CA ALA A 148 1.35 -14.32 -6.07
C ALA A 148 1.85 -15.74 -5.81
N ASP A 149 1.96 -16.58 -6.86
CA ASP A 149 2.52 -17.93 -6.74
C ASP A 149 3.98 -17.85 -6.25
N ILE A 150 4.81 -17.03 -6.89
CA ILE A 150 6.22 -16.82 -6.50
C ILE A 150 6.34 -16.27 -5.07
N VAL A 151 5.52 -15.26 -4.73
CA VAL A 151 5.51 -14.67 -3.39
C VAL A 151 5.19 -15.72 -2.32
N ARG A 152 4.25 -16.62 -2.58
CA ARG A 152 3.91 -17.71 -1.66
C ARG A 152 4.99 -18.78 -1.58
N GLU A 153 5.59 -19.16 -2.72
CA GLU A 153 6.65 -20.17 -2.79
C GLU A 153 7.88 -19.74 -1.97
N HIS A 154 8.24 -18.48 -2.04
CA HIS A 154 9.40 -17.91 -1.34
C HIS A 154 9.06 -17.31 0.03
N ASP A 155 7.82 -17.44 0.50
CA ASP A 155 7.31 -16.91 1.77
C ASP A 155 7.58 -15.40 1.98
N LEU A 156 7.43 -14.62 0.91
CA LEU A 156 7.63 -13.17 0.93
C LEU A 156 6.40 -12.45 1.46
N TYR A 157 6.63 -11.25 1.98
CA TYR A 157 5.59 -10.25 2.22
C TYR A 157 5.51 -9.25 1.08
N VAL A 158 4.36 -8.57 0.96
CA VAL A 158 4.12 -7.57 -0.08
C VAL A 158 3.66 -6.26 0.53
N ILE A 159 4.26 -5.14 0.12
CA ILE A 159 3.68 -3.80 0.24
C ILE A 159 3.06 -3.46 -1.11
N SER A 160 1.72 -3.45 -1.17
CA SER A 160 0.98 -3.08 -2.36
C SER A 160 0.56 -1.61 -2.27
N ASP A 161 1.28 -0.73 -2.95
CA ASP A 161 0.93 0.70 -3.03
C ASP A 161 -0.09 0.91 -4.14
N GLU A 162 -1.35 1.06 -3.73
CA GLU A 162 -2.52 1.16 -4.59
C GLU A 162 -3.11 2.58 -4.63
N ILE A 163 -2.30 3.61 -4.32
CA ILE A 163 -2.76 5.00 -4.24
C ILE A 163 -3.41 5.51 -5.54
N TYR A 164 -3.12 4.88 -6.68
CA TYR A 164 -3.68 5.20 -7.99
C TYR A 164 -4.75 4.22 -8.47
N SER A 165 -5.26 3.32 -7.62
CA SER A 165 -6.22 2.28 -7.99
C SER A 165 -7.49 2.81 -8.67
N GLU A 166 -7.99 3.99 -8.27
CA GLU A 166 -9.17 4.64 -8.86
C GLU A 166 -8.88 5.37 -10.19
N LEU A 167 -7.60 5.50 -10.57
CA LEU A 167 -7.17 6.19 -11.79
C LEU A 167 -6.78 5.20 -12.90
N THR A 168 -7.50 4.09 -13.00
CA THR A 168 -7.41 3.10 -14.08
C THR A 168 -8.55 3.31 -15.06
N TYR A 169 -8.26 3.42 -16.36
CA TYR A 169 -9.24 3.85 -17.37
C TYR A 169 -9.68 2.74 -18.32
N LEU A 170 -8.86 1.69 -18.45
CA LEU A 170 -9.12 0.60 -19.38
C LEU A 170 -9.67 -0.65 -18.68
N GLU A 171 -9.09 -1.00 -17.56
CA GLU A 171 -9.46 -2.17 -16.76
C GLU A 171 -9.64 -1.78 -15.30
N ARG A 172 -10.48 -2.52 -14.59
CA ARG A 172 -10.64 -2.33 -13.16
C ARG A 172 -9.37 -2.83 -12.44
N HIS A 173 -8.88 -2.03 -11.50
CA HIS A 173 -7.77 -2.43 -10.63
C HIS A 173 -8.09 -3.75 -9.90
N VAL A 174 -7.08 -4.60 -9.81
CA VAL A 174 -7.11 -5.84 -9.01
C VAL A 174 -6.05 -5.73 -7.93
N THR A 175 -6.47 -5.80 -6.68
CA THR A 175 -5.51 -5.87 -5.56
C THR A 175 -4.92 -7.27 -5.47
N ILE A 176 -3.60 -7.37 -5.30
CA ILE A 176 -2.94 -8.65 -5.07
C ILE A 176 -3.44 -9.31 -3.77
N ALA A 177 -3.86 -8.52 -2.79
CA ALA A 177 -4.41 -9.01 -1.52
C ALA A 177 -5.68 -9.86 -1.69
N SER A 178 -6.44 -9.68 -2.79
CA SER A 178 -7.64 -10.48 -3.08
C SER A 178 -7.34 -11.88 -3.61
N LEU A 179 -6.10 -12.15 -3.99
CA LEU A 179 -5.71 -13.45 -4.51
C LEU A 179 -5.50 -14.47 -3.39
N GLN A 180 -5.70 -15.75 -3.72
CA GLN A 180 -5.60 -16.83 -2.74
C GLN A 180 -4.26 -16.82 -1.98
N GLY A 181 -4.32 -16.79 -0.64
CA GLY A 181 -3.15 -16.82 0.24
C GLY A 181 -2.35 -15.53 0.30
N MET A 182 -2.83 -14.43 -0.31
CA MET A 182 -2.12 -13.15 -0.33
C MET A 182 -2.56 -12.17 0.76
N ARG A 183 -3.80 -12.26 1.25
CA ARG A 183 -4.34 -11.35 2.27
C ARG A 183 -3.46 -11.26 3.52
N ASP A 184 -3.01 -12.41 4.02
CA ASP A 184 -2.26 -12.50 5.28
C ASP A 184 -0.76 -12.24 5.13
N ARG A 185 -0.32 -11.83 3.93
CA ARG A 185 1.07 -11.44 3.63
C ARG A 185 1.19 -10.13 2.85
N THR A 186 0.06 -9.41 2.69
CA THR A 186 0.04 -8.14 1.95
C THR A 186 -0.39 -7.00 2.87
N ILE A 187 0.38 -5.90 2.82
CA ILE A 187 -0.01 -4.61 3.35
C ILE A 187 -0.49 -3.77 2.16
N VAL A 188 -1.79 -3.54 2.09
CA VAL A 188 -2.40 -2.64 1.11
C VAL A 188 -2.26 -1.21 1.61
N ILE A 189 -1.62 -0.36 0.82
CA ILE A 189 -1.48 1.07 1.10
C ILE A 189 -2.30 1.84 0.08
N ASN A 190 -3.15 2.72 0.57
CA ASN A 190 -3.97 3.58 -0.27
C ASN A 190 -4.26 4.91 0.44
N GLY A 191 -5.13 5.74 -0.12
CA GLY A 191 -5.49 7.01 0.49
C GLY A 191 -6.34 7.88 -0.43
N PHE A 192 -6.57 9.09 0.01
CA PHE A 192 -7.53 10.01 -0.62
C PHE A 192 -6.86 11.08 -1.49
N SER A 193 -5.53 11.13 -1.45
CA SER A 193 -4.75 12.18 -2.14
C SER A 193 -5.04 12.26 -3.64
N LYS A 194 -5.20 11.11 -4.31
CA LYS A 194 -5.34 11.02 -5.78
C LYS A 194 -6.80 10.84 -6.18
N SER A 195 -7.45 9.82 -5.67
CA SER A 195 -8.84 9.49 -5.97
C SER A 195 -9.83 10.61 -5.64
N HIS A 196 -9.57 11.35 -4.57
CA HIS A 196 -10.45 12.42 -4.06
C HIS A 196 -9.86 13.84 -4.23
N ALA A 197 -8.74 13.98 -4.94
CA ALA A 197 -8.01 15.24 -5.11
C ALA A 197 -7.70 15.93 -3.75
N MET A 198 -7.30 15.13 -2.75
CA MET A 198 -7.01 15.58 -1.38
C MET A 198 -5.51 15.59 -1.08
N THR A 199 -4.67 16.00 -2.02
CA THR A 199 -3.20 15.91 -1.89
C THR A 199 -2.66 16.66 -0.66
N GLY A 200 -3.20 17.83 -0.37
CA GLY A 200 -2.79 18.68 0.76
C GLY A 200 -3.37 18.24 2.11
N TRP A 201 -4.39 17.41 2.15
CA TRP A 201 -5.03 16.94 3.38
C TRP A 201 -4.18 15.90 4.14
N ARG A 202 -3.24 15.28 3.46
CA ARG A 202 -2.32 14.29 4.01
C ARG A 202 -3.08 13.13 4.68
N LEU A 203 -4.01 12.51 3.98
CA LEU A 203 -4.83 11.42 4.48
C LEU A 203 -4.61 10.15 3.64
N GLY A 204 -4.10 9.12 4.28
CA GLY A 204 -3.88 7.79 3.73
C GLY A 204 -4.20 6.70 4.74
N TYR A 205 -4.02 5.45 4.34
CA TYR A 205 -4.24 4.31 5.22
C TYR A 205 -3.44 3.10 4.79
N ALA A 206 -3.23 2.19 5.74
CA ALA A 206 -2.71 0.84 5.52
C ALA A 206 -3.70 -0.19 6.05
N CYS A 207 -3.87 -1.27 5.27
CA CYS A 207 -4.66 -2.43 5.66
C CYS A 207 -3.79 -3.68 5.52
N GLY A 208 -3.83 -4.59 6.50
CA GLY A 208 -3.00 -5.79 6.45
C GLY A 208 -3.16 -6.67 7.68
N PRO A 209 -2.35 -7.72 7.80
CA PRO A 209 -2.40 -8.63 8.93
C PRO A 209 -2.24 -7.88 10.27
N ARG A 210 -3.08 -8.23 11.23
CA ARG A 210 -3.09 -7.61 12.56
C ARG A 210 -1.71 -7.50 13.19
N ILE A 211 -0.91 -8.56 13.11
CA ILE A 211 0.43 -8.59 13.71
C ILE A 211 1.35 -7.50 13.14
N ILE A 212 1.20 -7.16 11.86
CA ILE A 212 2.00 -6.13 11.19
C ILE A 212 1.43 -4.74 11.52
N ILE A 213 0.11 -4.56 11.39
CA ILE A 213 -0.55 -3.28 11.68
C ILE A 213 -0.29 -2.84 13.13
N GLU A 214 -0.30 -3.77 14.09
CA GLU A 214 0.03 -3.46 15.49
C GLU A 214 1.48 -2.96 15.66
N GLN A 215 2.46 -3.45 14.88
CA GLN A 215 3.82 -2.93 14.91
C GLN A 215 3.93 -1.58 14.19
N MET A 216 3.27 -1.42 13.04
CA MET A 216 3.20 -0.13 12.34
C MET A 216 2.60 0.95 13.24
N LEU A 217 1.56 0.61 14.02
CA LEU A 217 0.92 1.55 14.95
C LEU A 217 1.87 2.03 16.04
N LYS A 218 2.77 1.17 16.54
CA LYS A 218 3.80 1.58 17.52
C LYS A 218 4.73 2.66 16.94
N ILE A 219 5.11 2.53 15.68
CA ILE A 219 5.96 3.50 14.96
C ILE A 219 5.20 4.80 14.72
N HIS A 220 3.94 4.70 14.29
CA HIS A 220 3.06 5.82 14.02
C HIS A 220 2.80 6.72 15.26
N GLN A 221 2.86 6.15 16.45
CA GLN A 221 2.58 6.85 17.72
C GLN A 221 3.74 7.74 18.22
N PHE A 222 4.92 7.61 17.64
CA PHE A 222 6.10 8.41 18.00
C PHE A 222 6.32 9.58 16.97
#